data_fbfe7a116892f21ad125c2def6af9bba
#
_entry.id   fbfe7a116892f21ad125c2def6af9bba
#
_cell.length_a   1.000
_cell.length_b   1.000
_cell.length_c   1.000
_cell.angle_alpha   90.00
_cell.angle_beta   90.00
_cell.angle_gamma   90.00
#
_symmetry.space_group_name_H-M   'P 1'
#
loop_
_entity.id
_entity.type
_entity.pdbx_description
1 polymer ?
#
loop_
_entity_poly.entity_id
_entity_poly.type
_entity_poly.pdbx_seq_one_letter_code
_entity_poly.pdbx_strand_id
1 'polypeptide(L)'
;VGSEMCIRDSCLKLIHFHIGSQITKIRRIKNALREASQFFVQLNKMGFNIEFVDTGGGMGVDYDGTRSSSSESSVNYSIQEYVNDVVSTFVDVADKHGFPHPNIITETGRSLTAHHSVLIFEVLETASLPEMDDDWEPGEDAHELVKELYDIWDNLSQRSMLEPWHDAQQIREEALDLFSHGIVDLNTRAQIEKLYWSICREINSIASGMKHCPEEFRKLSKLLADKYFCNFSLFQSLPDSWAIDQMFPIMPIQRLDERPDREATLQDMTCDSDGKIANFVSSRADTTTLPLHSLRDKEHYYLAVFLVGAYQEILGDMHNLFGDTNAVHVSVNSKGYTIDQLIDGETVAEVLDYVQYNPKKLVRTLETWVTQSVKEGRISVEEGKEFLSNYRSGLYGYTYLE
;
A
#
# COMPACT_ATOMS: atom_id res chain seq x y z
N VAL A 1 -32.29 -18.23 5.45
CA VAL A 1 -33.19 -19.33 5.77
C VAL A 1 -33.47 -19.28 7.26
N GLY A 2 -34.24 -18.25 7.66
CA GLY A 2 -34.85 -18.27 8.97
C GLY A 2 -35.78 -19.49 9.02
N SER A 3 -35.61 -20.34 10.01
CA SER A 3 -36.48 -21.49 10.16
C SER A 3 -37.95 -21.05 10.21
N GLU A 4 -38.81 -21.70 9.46
CA GLU A 4 -40.28 -21.49 9.49
C GLU A 4 -40.87 -21.54 10.91
N MET A 5 -40.14 -22.11 11.87
CA MET A 5 -40.52 -22.16 13.29
C MET A 5 -40.50 -20.81 14.01
N CYS A 6 -39.57 -19.90 13.64
CA CYS A 6 -39.49 -18.56 14.27
C CYS A 6 -40.56 -17.60 13.75
N ILE A 7 -41.14 -17.85 12.59
CA ILE A 7 -42.16 -16.98 11.98
C ILE A 7 -43.53 -17.19 12.63
N ARG A 8 -43.78 -18.33 13.26
CA ARG A 8 -45.10 -18.66 13.84
C ARG A 8 -45.44 -17.99 15.15
N ASP A 9 -44.44 -17.48 15.89
CA ASP A 9 -44.64 -17.09 17.29
C ASP A 9 -44.37 -15.61 17.60
N SER A 10 -44.68 -14.69 16.75
CA SER A 10 -44.47 -13.25 17.04
C SER A 10 -43.05 -12.88 17.53
N CYS A 11 -42.07 -13.77 17.34
CA CYS A 11 -40.70 -13.59 17.77
C CYS A 11 -39.86 -12.74 16.87
N LEU A 12 -40.35 -12.36 15.67
CA LEU A 12 -39.63 -11.47 14.75
C LEU A 12 -39.67 -10.05 15.31
N LYS A 13 -38.53 -9.59 15.85
CA LYS A 13 -38.38 -8.30 16.50
C LYS A 13 -37.43 -7.34 15.77
N LEU A 14 -36.56 -7.88 14.93
CA LEU A 14 -35.50 -7.15 14.25
C LEU A 14 -35.50 -7.47 12.76
N ILE A 15 -35.30 -6.44 11.95
CA ILE A 15 -34.92 -6.56 10.56
C ILE A 15 -33.49 -6.07 10.39
N HIS A 16 -32.71 -6.78 9.60
CA HIS A 16 -31.32 -6.45 9.30
C HIS A 16 -31.10 -6.43 7.79
N PHE A 17 -30.28 -5.48 7.33
CA PHE A 17 -29.76 -5.48 5.98
C PHE A 17 -28.33 -4.91 5.95
N HIS A 18 -27.54 -5.36 4.99
CA HIS A 18 -26.17 -4.87 4.77
C HIS A 18 -25.95 -4.72 3.26
N ILE A 19 -25.52 -3.55 2.82
CA ILE A 19 -25.46 -3.19 1.39
C ILE A 19 -24.05 -3.18 0.81
N GLY A 20 -23.07 -3.61 1.59
CA GLY A 20 -21.67 -3.70 1.19
C GLY A 20 -20.74 -2.90 2.08
N SER A 21 -19.48 -2.80 1.69
CA SER A 21 -18.42 -2.07 2.37
C SER A 21 -18.01 -0.84 1.56
N GLN A 22 -17.48 0.19 2.22
CA GLN A 22 -16.99 1.43 1.59
C GLN A 22 -18.00 2.02 0.59
N ILE A 23 -19.21 2.30 1.05
CA ILE A 23 -20.27 2.88 0.20
C ILE A 23 -19.95 4.35 -0.06
N THR A 24 -19.55 4.68 -1.25
CA THR A 24 -19.08 6.01 -1.64
C THR A 24 -20.19 7.02 -1.88
N LYS A 25 -21.42 6.55 -2.17
CA LYS A 25 -22.55 7.40 -2.60
C LYS A 25 -23.71 7.31 -1.62
N ILE A 26 -24.05 8.43 -0.96
CA ILE A 26 -25.22 8.53 -0.06
C ILE A 26 -26.51 8.05 -0.72
N ARG A 27 -26.67 8.24 -2.04
CA ARG A 27 -27.86 7.78 -2.78
C ARG A 27 -28.07 6.25 -2.66
N ARG A 28 -27.01 5.45 -2.60
CA ARG A 28 -27.12 3.99 -2.41
C ARG A 28 -27.73 3.67 -1.05
N ILE A 29 -27.26 4.37 -0.01
CA ILE A 29 -27.79 4.26 1.35
C ILE A 29 -29.26 4.66 1.40
N LYS A 30 -29.62 5.84 0.86
CA LYS A 30 -31.03 6.31 0.79
C LYS A 30 -31.95 5.32 0.08
N ASN A 31 -31.49 4.68 -0.99
CA ASN A 31 -32.30 3.68 -1.69
C ASN A 31 -32.52 2.43 -0.85
N ALA A 32 -31.48 1.91 -0.18
CA ALA A 32 -31.59 0.76 0.70
C ALA A 32 -32.49 1.05 1.92
N LEU A 33 -32.36 2.23 2.53
CA LEU A 33 -33.23 2.66 3.63
C LEU A 33 -34.69 2.74 3.19
N ARG A 34 -34.97 3.25 1.98
CA ARG A 34 -36.32 3.31 1.42
C ARG A 34 -36.89 1.91 1.25
N GLU A 35 -36.15 0.96 0.75
CA GLU A 35 -36.59 -0.42 0.60
C GLU A 35 -36.82 -1.07 1.97
N ALA A 36 -35.84 -0.98 2.89
CA ALA A 36 -35.95 -1.51 4.24
C ALA A 36 -37.12 -0.94 5.02
N SER A 37 -37.43 0.35 4.84
CA SER A 37 -38.60 0.98 5.45
C SER A 37 -39.91 0.37 4.98
N GLN A 38 -39.98 -0.11 3.73
CA GLN A 38 -41.16 -0.83 3.27
C GLN A 38 -41.31 -2.20 3.90
N PHE A 39 -40.19 -2.94 4.10
CA PHE A 39 -40.25 -4.17 4.87
C PHE A 39 -40.70 -3.93 6.32
N PHE A 40 -40.20 -2.90 6.99
CA PHE A 40 -40.66 -2.49 8.31
C PHE A 40 -42.18 -2.25 8.34
N VAL A 41 -42.72 -1.48 7.39
CA VAL A 41 -44.14 -1.19 7.32
C VAL A 41 -44.98 -2.45 7.05
N GLN A 42 -44.58 -3.28 6.09
CA GLN A 42 -45.36 -4.46 5.71
C GLN A 42 -45.36 -5.51 6.83
N LEU A 43 -44.24 -5.75 7.49
CA LEU A 43 -44.18 -6.69 8.60
C LEU A 43 -45.05 -6.22 9.77
N ASN A 44 -45.02 -4.93 10.13
CA ASN A 44 -45.90 -4.40 11.18
C ASN A 44 -47.39 -4.51 10.79
N LYS A 45 -47.77 -4.29 9.52
CA LYS A 45 -49.13 -4.52 9.02
C LYS A 45 -49.56 -5.98 9.08
N MET A 46 -48.63 -6.92 8.97
CA MET A 46 -48.89 -8.35 9.09
C MET A 46 -49.02 -8.79 10.58
N GLY A 47 -48.85 -7.86 11.51
CA GLY A 47 -49.01 -8.13 12.96
C GLY A 47 -47.71 -8.48 13.69
N PHE A 48 -46.55 -8.41 13.01
CA PHE A 48 -45.27 -8.48 13.67
C PHE A 48 -44.98 -7.15 14.36
N ASN A 49 -44.45 -7.19 15.56
CA ASN A 49 -44.04 -5.97 16.28
C ASN A 49 -42.51 -5.83 16.11
N ILE A 50 -42.08 -5.14 15.06
CA ILE A 50 -40.68 -4.89 14.77
C ILE A 50 -40.19 -3.76 15.70
N GLU A 51 -39.31 -4.09 16.62
CA GLU A 51 -38.77 -3.18 17.63
C GLU A 51 -37.40 -2.63 17.27
N PHE A 52 -36.67 -3.31 16.38
CA PHE A 52 -35.32 -2.96 15.99
C PHE A 52 -35.15 -2.97 14.48
N VAL A 53 -34.40 -2.00 13.98
CA VAL A 53 -33.91 -1.98 12.61
C VAL A 53 -32.40 -1.85 12.64
N ASP A 54 -31.72 -2.89 12.20
CA ASP A 54 -30.28 -2.89 12.02
C ASP A 54 -29.96 -2.56 10.56
N THR A 55 -29.40 -1.38 10.34
CA THR A 55 -29.05 -0.89 9.01
C THR A 55 -27.73 -1.46 8.49
N GLY A 56 -27.13 -2.38 9.25
CA GLY A 56 -25.84 -2.99 8.92
C GLY A 56 -24.70 -1.99 8.91
N GLY A 57 -23.66 -2.35 8.21
CA GLY A 57 -22.49 -1.52 8.01
C GLY A 57 -22.47 -0.83 6.65
N GLY A 58 -21.27 -0.55 6.18
CA GLY A 58 -21.02 -0.04 4.84
C GLY A 58 -20.78 1.46 4.77
N MET A 59 -20.92 2.21 5.86
CA MET A 59 -20.53 3.61 5.89
C MET A 59 -19.04 3.72 5.55
N GLY A 60 -18.72 4.45 4.48
CA GLY A 60 -17.37 4.59 3.98
C GLY A 60 -16.55 5.63 4.73
N VAL A 61 -15.24 5.56 4.50
CA VAL A 61 -14.24 6.51 4.99
C VAL A 61 -13.70 7.31 3.80
N ASP A 62 -13.42 8.58 4.00
CA ASP A 62 -12.79 9.45 3.03
C ASP A 62 -11.26 9.33 3.15
N TYR A 63 -10.70 8.31 2.50
CA TYR A 63 -9.26 8.04 2.54
C TYR A 63 -8.46 9.04 1.72
N ASP A 64 -9.00 9.57 0.63
CA ASP A 64 -8.28 10.48 -0.26
C ASP A 64 -8.58 11.97 0.00
N GLY A 65 -9.48 12.27 0.93
CA GLY A 65 -9.83 13.64 1.33
C GLY A 65 -10.62 14.43 0.28
N THR A 66 -11.00 13.82 -0.85
CA THR A 66 -11.66 14.52 -1.96
C THR A 66 -13.14 14.78 -1.73
N ARG A 67 -13.77 14.06 -0.81
CA ARG A 67 -15.21 14.07 -0.57
C ARG A 67 -16.02 13.88 -1.85
N SER A 68 -15.58 12.95 -2.68
CA SER A 68 -16.13 12.71 -4.01
C SER A 68 -16.72 11.30 -4.13
N SER A 69 -17.79 11.18 -4.89
CA SER A 69 -18.35 9.87 -5.27
C SER A 69 -17.74 9.30 -6.55
N SER A 70 -16.78 9.98 -7.15
CA SER A 70 -16.05 9.52 -8.33
C SER A 70 -14.84 8.67 -7.96
N SER A 71 -14.34 8.76 -6.72
CA SER A 71 -13.28 7.94 -6.16
C SER A 71 -13.87 6.85 -5.27
N GLU A 72 -13.37 5.62 -5.42
CA GLU A 72 -13.74 4.50 -4.54
C GLU A 72 -13.05 4.58 -3.16
N SER A 73 -12.02 5.40 -3.05
CA SER A 73 -11.34 5.72 -1.79
C SER A 73 -11.92 6.95 -1.08
N SER A 74 -13.12 7.43 -1.46
CA SER A 74 -13.76 8.59 -0.86
C SER A 74 -15.24 8.38 -0.64
N VAL A 75 -15.89 9.35 0.02
CA VAL A 75 -17.34 9.38 0.24
C VAL A 75 -17.89 10.79 0.01
N ASN A 76 -19.11 10.89 -0.54
CA ASN A 76 -19.76 12.18 -0.82
C ASN A 76 -20.75 12.63 0.24
N TYR A 77 -20.65 12.14 1.47
CA TYR A 77 -21.53 12.44 2.59
C TYR A 77 -20.79 12.50 3.92
N SER A 78 -21.40 13.10 4.92
CA SER A 78 -20.91 13.13 6.29
C SER A 78 -21.62 12.11 7.17
N ILE A 79 -21.02 11.80 8.34
CA ILE A 79 -21.67 10.98 9.37
C ILE A 79 -23.03 11.59 9.75
N GLN A 80 -23.11 12.91 9.90
CA GLN A 80 -24.37 13.58 10.25
C GLN A 80 -25.46 13.40 9.17
N GLU A 81 -25.07 13.47 7.89
CA GLU A 81 -26.02 13.21 6.80
C GLU A 81 -26.52 11.76 6.80
N TYR A 82 -25.60 10.79 7.01
CA TYR A 82 -25.97 9.39 7.17
C TYR A 82 -26.98 9.19 8.31
N VAL A 83 -26.68 9.71 9.49
CA VAL A 83 -27.57 9.60 10.67
C VAL A 83 -28.94 10.25 10.40
N ASN A 84 -28.96 11.44 9.82
CA ASN A 84 -30.19 12.13 9.49
C ASN A 84 -31.06 11.31 8.51
N ASP A 85 -30.45 10.72 7.46
CA ASP A 85 -31.16 9.90 6.50
C ASP A 85 -31.74 8.62 7.12
N VAL A 86 -30.97 7.95 7.98
CA VAL A 86 -31.41 6.74 8.68
C VAL A 86 -32.60 7.07 9.59
N VAL A 87 -32.44 8.06 10.47
CA VAL A 87 -33.46 8.40 11.48
C VAL A 87 -34.72 8.94 10.82
N SER A 88 -34.61 9.92 9.91
CA SER A 88 -35.77 10.50 9.26
C SER A 88 -36.58 9.47 8.47
N THR A 89 -35.91 8.54 7.77
CA THR A 89 -36.61 7.51 6.99
C THR A 89 -37.54 6.67 7.85
N PHE A 90 -37.09 6.22 9.02
CA PHE A 90 -37.89 5.35 9.89
C PHE A 90 -38.90 6.14 10.74
N VAL A 91 -38.60 7.36 11.16
CA VAL A 91 -39.56 8.27 11.80
C VAL A 91 -40.72 8.56 10.87
N ASP A 92 -40.46 9.02 9.64
CA ASP A 92 -41.47 9.40 8.68
C ASP A 92 -42.46 8.26 8.35
N VAL A 93 -41.94 7.04 8.15
CA VAL A 93 -42.80 5.89 7.84
C VAL A 93 -43.56 5.37 9.07
N ALA A 94 -42.96 5.42 10.26
CA ALA A 94 -43.62 5.03 11.48
C ALA A 94 -44.78 5.99 11.81
N ASP A 95 -44.56 7.28 11.79
CA ASP A 95 -45.56 8.31 12.02
C ASP A 95 -46.71 8.22 11.02
N LYS A 96 -46.40 8.08 9.73
CA LYS A 96 -47.37 7.94 8.66
C LYS A 96 -48.32 6.76 8.84
N HIS A 97 -47.83 5.67 9.44
CA HIS A 97 -48.63 4.45 9.60
C HIS A 97 -49.06 4.20 11.05
N GLY A 98 -48.73 5.09 11.98
CA GLY A 98 -49.07 4.97 13.40
C GLY A 98 -48.38 3.82 14.12
N PHE A 99 -47.16 3.46 13.70
CA PHE A 99 -46.35 2.46 14.36
C PHE A 99 -45.41 3.10 15.38
N PRO A 100 -44.98 2.37 16.42
CA PRO A 100 -43.87 2.81 17.28
C PRO A 100 -42.59 3.00 16.47
N HIS A 101 -41.77 4.00 16.86
CA HIS A 101 -40.46 4.19 16.27
C HIS A 101 -39.55 3.03 16.64
N PRO A 102 -38.85 2.40 15.69
CA PRO A 102 -37.92 1.34 15.99
C PRO A 102 -36.63 1.88 16.63
N ASN A 103 -35.96 1.04 17.40
CA ASN A 103 -34.58 1.28 17.80
C ASN A 103 -33.65 1.02 16.60
N ILE A 104 -32.75 1.95 16.34
CA ILE A 104 -31.81 1.83 15.22
C ILE A 104 -30.49 1.23 15.73
N ILE A 105 -29.99 0.21 15.01
CA ILE A 105 -28.69 -0.40 15.19
C ILE A 105 -27.89 -0.13 13.92
N THR A 106 -26.58 0.11 14.06
CA THR A 106 -25.67 0.26 12.92
C THR A 106 -24.38 -0.53 13.20
N GLU A 107 -23.81 -1.11 12.16
CA GLU A 107 -22.57 -1.90 12.20
C GLU A 107 -21.44 -1.22 11.41
N THR A 108 -21.26 0.08 11.60
CA THR A 108 -20.34 0.94 10.84
C THR A 108 -18.87 0.81 11.27
N GLY A 109 -18.36 -0.43 11.40
CA GLY A 109 -17.03 -0.75 11.91
C GLY A 109 -15.90 0.01 11.24
N ARG A 110 -15.85 0.03 9.90
CA ARG A 110 -14.81 0.74 9.15
C ARG A 110 -14.69 2.20 9.56
N SER A 111 -15.78 2.93 9.60
CA SER A 111 -15.77 4.36 9.93
C SER A 111 -15.43 4.66 11.39
N LEU A 112 -15.64 3.70 12.30
CA LEU A 112 -15.25 3.82 13.71
C LEU A 112 -13.76 3.51 13.92
N THR A 113 -13.21 2.54 13.19
CA THR A 113 -11.88 2.00 13.47
C THR A 113 -10.78 2.47 12.51
N ALA A 114 -11.08 2.95 11.30
CA ALA A 114 -10.04 3.35 10.35
C ALA A 114 -9.05 4.39 10.93
N HIS A 115 -9.55 5.31 11.74
CA HIS A 115 -8.76 6.45 12.26
C HIS A 115 -7.85 6.10 13.46
N HIS A 116 -7.96 4.91 14.06
CA HIS A 116 -7.30 4.62 15.32
C HIS A 116 -5.88 4.08 15.16
N SER A 117 -5.45 3.75 13.95
CA SER A 117 -4.14 3.16 13.70
C SER A 117 -3.39 3.88 12.59
N VAL A 118 -2.08 3.93 12.74
CA VAL A 118 -1.11 4.47 11.79
C VAL A 118 0.02 3.45 11.67
N LEU A 119 0.37 3.07 10.45
CA LEU A 119 1.54 2.26 10.16
C LEU A 119 2.74 3.18 9.93
N ILE A 120 3.85 2.90 10.61
CA ILE A 120 5.12 3.64 10.43
C ILE A 120 6.19 2.63 10.03
N PHE A 121 6.96 2.96 9.01
CA PHE A 121 8.09 2.14 8.57
C PHE A 121 9.24 3.01 8.09
N GLU A 122 10.44 2.45 8.13
CA GLU A 122 11.67 3.06 7.67
C GLU A 122 11.86 2.81 6.17
N VAL A 123 12.42 3.79 5.46
CA VAL A 123 12.99 3.63 4.13
C VAL A 123 14.44 3.20 4.29
N LEU A 124 14.76 2.00 3.82
CA LEU A 124 16.08 1.39 3.97
C LEU A 124 17.05 1.83 2.88
N GLU A 125 16.58 1.89 1.64
CA GLU A 125 17.41 2.16 0.47
C GLU A 125 16.57 2.77 -0.66
N THR A 126 17.26 3.39 -1.61
CA THR A 126 16.63 3.90 -2.84
C THR A 126 17.36 3.37 -4.07
N ALA A 127 16.60 3.06 -5.11
CA ALA A 127 17.15 2.76 -6.43
C ALA A 127 16.63 3.75 -7.46
N SER A 128 17.54 4.46 -8.08
CA SER A 128 17.28 5.38 -9.19
C SER A 128 17.73 4.74 -10.50
N LEU A 129 17.09 5.11 -11.60
CA LEU A 129 17.57 4.73 -12.92
C LEU A 129 18.92 5.40 -13.21
N PRO A 130 19.83 4.73 -13.91
CA PRO A 130 21.15 5.28 -14.19
C PRO A 130 21.05 6.57 -15.01
N GLU A 131 22.05 7.42 -14.87
CA GLU A 131 22.14 8.72 -15.54
C GLU A 131 23.55 8.93 -16.05
N MET A 132 23.68 9.64 -17.17
CA MET A 132 24.96 10.05 -17.70
C MET A 132 25.34 11.39 -17.08
N ASP A 133 26.61 11.58 -16.81
CA ASP A 133 27.12 12.87 -16.34
C ASP A 133 26.96 13.93 -17.45
N ASP A 134 26.54 15.14 -17.08
CA ASP A 134 26.19 16.20 -18.03
C ASP A 134 27.36 16.64 -18.94
N ASP A 135 28.59 16.46 -18.50
CA ASP A 135 29.84 16.78 -19.22
C ASP A 135 30.47 15.58 -19.91
N TRP A 136 29.76 14.43 -19.93
CA TRP A 136 30.29 13.22 -20.56
C TRP A 136 30.15 13.27 -22.09
N GLU A 137 31.21 12.89 -22.79
CA GLU A 137 31.25 12.75 -24.23
C GLU A 137 31.76 11.35 -24.63
N PRO A 138 31.27 10.77 -25.76
CA PRO A 138 31.76 9.49 -26.23
C PRO A 138 33.19 9.61 -26.78
N GLY A 139 34.05 8.66 -26.40
CA GLY A 139 35.40 8.56 -26.96
C GLY A 139 35.39 8.26 -28.46
N GLU A 140 36.52 8.53 -29.16
CA GLU A 140 36.63 8.25 -30.57
C GLU A 140 36.31 6.79 -30.94
N ASP A 141 36.71 5.86 -30.10
CA ASP A 141 36.50 4.40 -30.25
C ASP A 141 35.15 3.91 -29.71
N ALA A 142 34.24 4.80 -29.25
CA ALA A 142 32.92 4.39 -28.75
C ALA A 142 32.11 3.70 -29.87
N HIS A 143 31.26 2.73 -29.44
CA HIS A 143 30.39 2.01 -30.37
C HIS A 143 29.41 2.99 -31.09
N GLU A 144 29.05 2.67 -32.32
CA GLU A 144 28.23 3.56 -33.16
C GLU A 144 26.88 3.88 -32.49
N LEU A 145 26.19 2.89 -31.90
CA LEU A 145 24.94 3.09 -31.18
C LEU A 145 25.07 4.05 -29.98
N VAL A 146 26.24 4.11 -29.34
CA VAL A 146 26.51 5.06 -28.25
C VAL A 146 26.61 6.49 -28.80
N LYS A 147 27.28 6.66 -29.94
CA LYS A 147 27.42 7.96 -30.63
C LYS A 147 26.07 8.47 -31.12
N GLU A 148 25.26 7.59 -31.72
CA GLU A 148 23.91 7.93 -32.17
C GLU A 148 23.01 8.37 -31.02
N LEU A 149 23.00 7.64 -29.88
CA LEU A 149 22.24 8.06 -28.69
C LEU A 149 22.76 9.37 -28.11
N TYR A 150 24.07 9.59 -28.11
CA TYR A 150 24.65 10.84 -27.66
C TYR A 150 24.20 12.01 -28.53
N ASP A 151 24.22 11.83 -29.86
CA ASP A 151 23.75 12.86 -30.82
C ASP A 151 22.26 13.19 -30.60
N ILE A 152 21.43 12.18 -30.28
CA ILE A 152 20.03 12.38 -29.93
C ILE A 152 19.92 13.22 -28.63
N TRP A 153 20.70 12.88 -27.62
CA TRP A 153 20.67 13.57 -26.32
C TRP A 153 21.14 15.03 -26.45
N ASP A 154 22.26 15.27 -27.09
CA ASP A 154 22.84 16.61 -27.27
C ASP A 154 21.95 17.55 -28.10
N ASN A 155 21.21 17.02 -29.08
CA ASN A 155 20.34 17.79 -29.97
C ASN A 155 18.85 17.78 -29.55
N LEU A 156 18.50 17.26 -28.37
CA LEU A 156 17.11 17.19 -27.92
C LEU A 156 16.51 18.60 -27.79
N SER A 157 15.33 18.81 -28.37
CA SER A 157 14.66 20.11 -28.32
C SER A 157 13.15 20.01 -28.13
N GLN A 158 12.54 21.08 -27.60
CA GLN A 158 11.09 21.17 -27.37
C GLN A 158 10.23 21.01 -28.64
N ARG A 159 10.81 21.22 -29.84
CA ARG A 159 10.04 21.24 -31.09
C ARG A 159 9.79 19.84 -31.68
N SER A 160 10.63 18.89 -31.36
CA SER A 160 10.49 17.51 -31.80
C SER A 160 11.02 16.56 -30.74
N MET A 161 10.14 15.88 -30.00
CA MET A 161 10.51 14.92 -28.97
C MET A 161 10.09 13.50 -29.31
N LEU A 162 9.06 13.34 -30.16
CA LEU A 162 8.52 12.00 -30.48
C LEU A 162 9.46 11.18 -31.31
N GLU A 163 10.05 11.78 -32.36
CA GLU A 163 11.01 11.09 -33.23
C GLU A 163 12.28 10.69 -32.45
N PRO A 164 13.00 11.61 -31.77
CA PRO A 164 14.12 11.25 -30.90
C PRO A 164 13.78 10.20 -29.86
N TRP A 165 12.57 10.23 -29.29
CA TRP A 165 12.09 9.22 -28.36
C TRP A 165 11.99 7.83 -28.98
N HIS A 166 11.41 7.71 -30.17
CA HIS A 166 11.28 6.43 -30.86
C HIS A 166 12.65 5.91 -31.29
N ASP A 167 13.52 6.78 -31.80
CA ASP A 167 14.87 6.42 -32.21
C ASP A 167 15.70 5.91 -31.05
N ALA A 168 15.62 6.60 -29.87
CA ALA A 168 16.29 6.16 -28.65
C ALA A 168 15.78 4.80 -28.16
N GLN A 169 14.48 4.53 -28.26
CA GLN A 169 13.91 3.22 -27.93
C GLN A 169 14.44 2.13 -28.87
N GLN A 170 14.44 2.40 -30.15
CA GLN A 170 14.93 1.44 -31.16
C GLN A 170 16.42 1.11 -30.96
N ILE A 171 17.27 2.13 -30.76
CA ILE A 171 18.70 1.94 -30.48
C ILE A 171 18.93 1.10 -29.21
N ARG A 172 18.18 1.37 -28.17
CA ARG A 172 18.24 0.58 -26.92
C ARG A 172 17.85 -0.88 -27.12
N GLU A 173 16.79 -1.14 -27.88
CA GLU A 173 16.35 -2.51 -28.20
C GLU A 173 17.39 -3.24 -29.04
N GLU A 174 17.95 -2.59 -30.06
CA GLU A 174 19.03 -3.13 -30.91
C GLU A 174 20.27 -3.47 -30.06
N ALA A 175 20.68 -2.56 -29.17
CA ALA A 175 21.82 -2.79 -28.30
C ALA A 175 21.59 -3.98 -27.34
N LEU A 176 20.37 -4.18 -26.86
CA LEU A 176 19.99 -5.32 -26.02
C LEU A 176 20.11 -6.64 -26.80
N ASP A 177 19.66 -6.63 -28.04
CA ASP A 177 19.74 -7.81 -28.93
C ASP A 177 21.20 -8.15 -29.24
N LEU A 178 21.99 -7.16 -29.62
CA LEU A 178 23.43 -7.32 -29.89
C LEU A 178 24.22 -7.80 -28.66
N PHE A 179 23.87 -7.28 -27.46
CA PHE A 179 24.45 -7.73 -26.21
C PHE A 179 24.11 -9.21 -25.93
N SER A 180 22.85 -9.60 -26.16
CA SER A 180 22.40 -10.98 -25.98
C SER A 180 23.12 -11.97 -26.90
N HIS A 181 23.59 -11.51 -28.07
CA HIS A 181 24.39 -12.29 -29.02
C HIS A 181 25.91 -12.17 -28.78
N GLY A 182 26.35 -11.44 -27.74
CA GLY A 182 27.77 -11.27 -27.41
C GLY A 182 28.55 -10.37 -28.40
N ILE A 183 27.87 -9.54 -29.16
CA ILE A 183 28.46 -8.61 -30.14
C ILE A 183 28.86 -7.31 -29.44
N VAL A 184 28.01 -6.82 -28.54
CA VAL A 184 28.25 -5.61 -27.74
C VAL A 184 28.70 -6.03 -26.35
N ASP A 185 29.70 -5.34 -25.78
CA ASP A 185 30.20 -5.59 -24.43
C ASP A 185 29.35 -4.93 -23.34
N LEU A 186 29.62 -5.27 -22.08
CA LEU A 186 28.89 -4.77 -20.93
C LEU A 186 29.05 -3.26 -20.74
N ASN A 187 30.23 -2.70 -21.03
CA ASN A 187 30.49 -1.27 -20.87
C ASN A 187 29.68 -0.45 -21.88
N THR A 188 29.67 -0.86 -23.15
CA THR A 188 28.86 -0.26 -24.20
C THR A 188 27.36 -0.33 -23.84
N ARG A 189 26.88 -1.49 -23.36
CA ARG A 189 25.52 -1.66 -22.88
C ARG A 189 25.19 -0.70 -21.73
N ALA A 190 26.07 -0.53 -20.77
CA ALA A 190 25.87 0.38 -19.65
C ALA A 190 25.82 1.86 -20.09
N GLN A 191 26.64 2.26 -21.06
CA GLN A 191 26.61 3.60 -21.63
C GLN A 191 25.27 3.87 -22.34
N ILE A 192 24.77 2.91 -23.13
CA ILE A 192 23.48 3.00 -23.81
C ILE A 192 22.33 3.13 -22.83
N GLU A 193 22.30 2.33 -21.74
CA GLU A 193 21.27 2.47 -20.71
C GLU A 193 21.33 3.84 -20.03
N LYS A 194 22.50 4.35 -19.67
CA LYS A 194 22.65 5.68 -19.08
C LYS A 194 22.15 6.79 -20.01
N LEU A 195 22.57 6.80 -21.27
CA LEU A 195 22.13 7.79 -22.27
C LEU A 195 20.61 7.72 -22.49
N TYR A 196 20.07 6.51 -22.66
CA TYR A 196 18.63 6.34 -22.83
C TYR A 196 17.82 6.93 -21.68
N TRP A 197 18.22 6.67 -20.45
CA TRP A 197 17.50 7.20 -19.28
C TRP A 197 17.73 8.71 -19.11
N SER A 198 18.87 9.25 -19.51
CA SER A 198 19.09 10.70 -19.55
C SER A 198 18.18 11.38 -20.60
N ILE A 199 18.04 10.81 -21.79
CA ILE A 199 17.08 11.26 -22.81
C ILE A 199 15.65 11.24 -22.24
N CYS A 200 15.26 10.17 -21.55
CA CYS A 200 13.93 10.04 -20.94
C CYS A 200 13.68 11.14 -19.89
N ARG A 201 14.67 11.49 -19.07
CA ARG A 201 14.54 12.56 -18.06
C ARG A 201 14.40 13.93 -18.71
N GLU A 202 15.21 14.19 -19.73
CA GLU A 202 15.14 15.45 -20.48
C GLU A 202 13.76 15.62 -21.13
N ILE A 203 13.26 14.58 -21.82
CA ILE A 203 11.90 14.57 -22.39
C ILE A 203 10.84 14.79 -21.32
N ASN A 204 10.95 14.12 -20.17
CA ASN A 204 9.99 14.29 -19.07
C ASN A 204 10.02 15.71 -18.49
N SER A 205 11.20 16.29 -18.35
CA SER A 205 11.38 17.69 -17.92
C SER A 205 10.69 18.67 -18.87
N ILE A 206 10.95 18.52 -20.17
CA ILE A 206 10.33 19.35 -21.22
C ILE A 206 8.81 19.14 -21.24
N ALA A 207 8.34 17.89 -21.22
CA ALA A 207 6.92 17.53 -21.28
C ALA A 207 6.14 18.06 -20.05
N SER A 208 6.75 18.07 -18.88
CA SER A 208 6.16 18.60 -17.65
C SER A 208 5.88 20.11 -17.71
N GLY A 209 6.62 20.86 -18.51
CA GLY A 209 6.40 22.28 -18.78
C GLY A 209 5.35 22.56 -19.88
N MET A 210 4.85 21.55 -20.59
CA MET A 210 3.93 21.74 -21.70
C MET A 210 2.47 21.85 -21.25
N LYS A 211 1.73 22.75 -21.90
CA LYS A 211 0.27 22.90 -21.67
C LYS A 211 -0.53 21.68 -22.13
N HIS A 212 -0.04 20.98 -23.14
CA HIS A 212 -0.61 19.72 -23.67
C HIS A 212 0.52 18.70 -23.83
N CYS A 213 0.64 17.80 -22.86
CA CYS A 213 1.61 16.71 -22.89
C CYS A 213 1.04 15.54 -23.72
N PRO A 214 1.80 15.02 -24.72
CA PRO A 214 1.47 13.78 -25.41
C PRO A 214 1.23 12.61 -24.45
N GLU A 215 0.34 11.71 -24.83
CA GLU A 215 -0.03 10.59 -23.97
C GLU A 215 1.14 9.65 -23.68
N GLU A 216 2.02 9.48 -24.65
CA GLU A 216 3.24 8.67 -24.56
C GLU A 216 4.15 9.14 -23.42
N PHE A 217 4.23 10.44 -23.16
CA PHE A 217 5.10 11.01 -22.13
C PHE A 217 4.46 11.08 -20.74
N ARG A 218 3.12 10.93 -20.64
CA ARG A 218 2.43 10.94 -19.33
C ARG A 218 2.87 9.80 -18.40
N LYS A 219 3.30 8.68 -18.99
CA LYS A 219 3.78 7.52 -18.23
C LYS A 219 5.25 7.62 -17.83
N LEU A 220 6.00 8.56 -18.42
CA LEU A 220 7.43 8.71 -18.17
C LEU A 220 7.74 9.07 -16.72
N SER A 221 6.98 9.97 -16.11
CA SER A 221 7.18 10.34 -14.69
C SER A 221 7.11 9.13 -13.77
N LYS A 222 6.14 8.21 -14.01
CA LYS A 222 6.04 6.96 -13.26
C LYS A 222 7.21 6.01 -13.52
N LEU A 223 7.65 5.94 -14.77
CA LEU A 223 8.76 5.06 -15.18
C LEU A 223 10.09 5.54 -14.60
N LEU A 224 10.28 6.87 -14.52
CA LEU A 224 11.47 7.53 -14.01
C LEU A 224 11.48 7.69 -12.49
N ALA A 225 10.36 7.40 -11.81
CA ALA A 225 10.28 7.50 -10.36
C ALA A 225 11.29 6.59 -9.67
N ASP A 226 11.93 7.12 -8.65
CA ASP A 226 12.82 6.35 -7.79
C ASP A 226 12.04 5.26 -7.04
N LYS A 227 12.69 4.15 -6.76
CA LYS A 227 12.13 3.08 -5.92
C LYS A 227 12.67 3.23 -4.52
N TYR A 228 11.77 3.40 -3.56
CA TYR A 228 12.09 3.48 -2.14
C TYR A 228 11.75 2.15 -1.49
N PHE A 229 12.76 1.41 -1.07
CA PHE A 229 12.62 0.11 -0.39
C PHE A 229 12.34 0.35 1.09
N CYS A 230 11.19 -0.13 1.55
CA CYS A 230 10.63 0.19 2.85
C CYS A 230 10.55 -1.07 3.71
N ASN A 231 10.89 -0.95 5.00
CA ASN A 231 10.93 -2.04 5.96
C ASN A 231 9.54 -2.45 6.46
N PHE A 232 8.73 -2.98 5.57
CA PHE A 232 7.42 -3.54 5.87
C PHE A 232 7.02 -4.57 4.80
N SER A 233 5.99 -5.35 5.05
CA SER A 233 5.31 -6.19 4.06
C SER A 233 3.96 -5.58 3.71
N LEU A 234 3.71 -5.34 2.42
CA LEU A 234 2.43 -4.84 1.93
C LEU A 234 1.30 -5.83 2.24
N PHE A 235 1.56 -7.11 2.05
CA PHE A 235 0.59 -8.20 2.24
C PHE A 235 0.20 -8.34 3.71
N GLN A 236 1.15 -8.19 4.63
CA GLN A 236 0.90 -8.28 6.07
C GLN A 236 0.25 -7.01 6.62
N SER A 237 0.71 -5.82 6.19
CA SER A 237 0.34 -4.57 6.85
C SER A 237 -0.70 -3.74 6.10
N LEU A 238 -0.84 -3.90 4.78
CA LEU A 238 -1.74 -3.12 3.92
C LEU A 238 -2.43 -3.99 2.85
N PRO A 239 -3.06 -5.12 3.22
CA PRO A 239 -3.61 -6.07 2.24
C PRO A 239 -4.65 -5.45 1.31
N ASP A 240 -5.45 -4.48 1.74
CA ASP A 240 -6.44 -3.83 0.88
C ASP A 240 -5.79 -2.98 -0.23
N SER A 241 -4.56 -2.48 -0.03
CA SER A 241 -3.83 -1.77 -1.08
C SER A 241 -3.48 -2.69 -2.25
N TRP A 242 -3.15 -3.94 -1.95
CA TRP A 242 -2.88 -4.98 -2.95
C TRP A 242 -4.16 -5.60 -3.51
N ALA A 243 -5.08 -6.02 -2.63
CA ALA A 243 -6.22 -6.85 -3.01
C ALA A 243 -7.33 -6.07 -3.75
N ILE A 244 -7.52 -4.79 -3.45
CA ILE A 244 -8.64 -3.97 -3.97
C ILE A 244 -8.23 -2.56 -4.40
N ASP A 245 -6.93 -2.31 -4.59
CA ASP A 245 -6.40 -0.98 -4.97
C ASP A 245 -6.82 0.15 -4.01
N GLN A 246 -7.03 -0.17 -2.71
CA GLN A 246 -7.38 0.85 -1.72
C GLN A 246 -6.21 1.81 -1.53
N MET A 247 -6.46 3.09 -1.75
CA MET A 247 -5.50 4.15 -1.46
C MET A 247 -5.55 4.56 0.02
N PHE A 248 -4.37 4.77 0.60
CA PHE A 248 -4.21 5.31 1.95
C PHE A 248 -3.40 6.60 1.90
N PRO A 249 -3.64 7.58 2.79
CA PRO A 249 -2.76 8.74 2.91
C PRO A 249 -1.37 8.31 3.39
N ILE A 250 -0.34 8.68 2.64
CA ILE A 250 1.06 8.38 2.96
C ILE A 250 1.87 9.66 2.93
N MET A 251 2.71 9.88 3.95
CA MET A 251 3.62 11.01 3.97
C MET A 251 4.86 10.73 4.83
N PRO A 252 5.97 11.43 4.61
CA PRO A 252 7.07 11.45 5.56
C PRO A 252 6.62 12.07 6.89
N ILE A 253 7.19 11.60 8.01
CA ILE A 253 6.96 12.20 9.34
C ILE A 253 8.16 12.99 9.84
N GLN A 254 9.15 13.19 8.99
CA GLN A 254 10.37 13.95 9.22
C GLN A 254 10.54 14.97 8.09
N ARG A 255 11.37 15.98 8.30
CA ARG A 255 11.73 16.99 7.30
C ARG A 255 10.51 17.69 6.67
N LEU A 256 9.47 17.94 7.48
CA LEU A 256 8.20 18.50 7.02
C LEU A 256 8.31 19.98 6.59
N ASP A 257 9.39 20.65 6.96
CA ASP A 257 9.75 22.00 6.57
C ASP A 257 10.68 22.05 5.34
N GLU A 258 11.09 20.91 4.82
CA GLU A 258 11.90 20.80 3.61
C GLU A 258 11.01 20.49 2.40
N ARG A 259 11.41 20.99 1.24
CA ARG A 259 10.72 20.64 -0.01
C ARG A 259 11.24 19.30 -0.51
N PRO A 260 10.36 18.32 -0.79
CA PRO A 260 10.74 17.08 -1.46
C PRO A 260 11.43 17.33 -2.80
N ASP A 261 12.46 16.58 -3.08
CA ASP A 261 13.32 16.69 -4.27
C ASP A 261 13.30 15.44 -5.17
N ARG A 262 12.52 14.43 -4.78
CA ARG A 262 12.37 13.16 -5.51
C ARG A 262 10.91 12.82 -5.74
N GLU A 263 10.63 12.16 -6.85
CA GLU A 263 9.37 11.48 -7.13
C GLU A 263 9.58 9.98 -6.97
N ALA A 264 8.79 9.31 -6.14
CA ALA A 264 9.05 7.94 -5.73
C ALA A 264 7.83 7.01 -5.85
N THR A 265 8.12 5.72 -6.00
CA THR A 265 7.21 4.61 -5.68
C THR A 265 7.75 3.85 -4.49
N LEU A 266 6.89 3.24 -3.69
CA LEU A 266 7.29 2.47 -2.52
C LEU A 266 7.31 0.98 -2.85
N GLN A 267 8.37 0.31 -2.43
CA GLN A 267 8.54 -1.14 -2.55
C GLN A 267 8.61 -1.72 -1.14
N ASP A 268 7.95 -2.83 -0.90
CA ASP A 268 8.06 -3.55 0.36
C ASP A 268 9.29 -4.47 0.39
N MET A 269 9.47 -5.22 1.48
CA MET A 269 10.59 -6.16 1.66
C MET A 269 10.38 -7.51 0.98
N THR A 270 9.19 -7.76 0.42
CA THR A 270 8.90 -9.04 -0.22
C THR A 270 9.55 -9.12 -1.60
N CYS A 271 9.73 -10.34 -2.11
CA CYS A 271 10.25 -10.54 -3.47
C CYS A 271 9.15 -10.44 -4.54
N ASP A 272 7.90 -10.25 -4.15
CA ASP A 272 6.77 -10.19 -5.07
C ASP A 272 6.71 -8.85 -5.79
N SER A 273 6.46 -8.88 -7.10
CA SER A 273 6.31 -7.67 -7.92
C SER A 273 5.09 -6.82 -7.54
N ASP A 274 4.12 -7.38 -6.82
CA ASP A 274 2.94 -6.70 -6.31
C ASP A 274 3.16 -6.05 -4.94
N GLY A 275 4.30 -6.34 -4.27
CA GLY A 275 4.73 -5.69 -3.03
C GLY A 275 5.14 -4.23 -3.24
N LYS A 276 4.26 -3.43 -3.85
CA LYS A 276 4.54 -2.02 -4.19
C LYS A 276 3.32 -1.13 -4.03
N ILE A 277 3.54 0.12 -3.66
CA ILE A 277 2.55 1.19 -3.72
C ILE A 277 2.96 2.17 -4.82
N ALA A 278 2.12 2.28 -5.84
CA ALA A 278 2.35 3.12 -7.02
C ALA A 278 1.12 3.96 -7.41
N ASN A 279 0.15 4.07 -6.52
CA ASN A 279 -1.00 4.99 -6.61
C ASN A 279 -1.14 5.70 -5.27
N PHE A 280 -1.20 7.01 -5.29
CA PHE A 280 -1.14 7.82 -4.08
C PHE A 280 -2.31 8.80 -4.01
N VAL A 281 -2.73 9.10 -2.79
CA VAL A 281 -3.70 10.14 -2.52
C VAL A 281 -3.15 11.50 -2.96
N SER A 282 -3.89 12.20 -3.82
CA SER A 282 -3.54 13.54 -4.27
C SER A 282 -4.77 14.33 -4.66
N SER A 283 -4.66 15.65 -4.63
CA SER A 283 -5.67 16.56 -5.19
C SER A 283 -5.78 16.48 -6.72
N ARG A 284 -4.85 15.79 -7.38
CA ARG A 284 -4.87 15.52 -8.82
C ARG A 284 -5.27 14.06 -9.04
N ALA A 285 -6.18 13.82 -9.95
CA ALA A 285 -6.48 12.46 -10.40
C ALA A 285 -5.20 11.82 -10.98
N ASP A 286 -5.03 10.51 -10.74
CA ASP A 286 -3.96 9.68 -11.30
C ASP A 286 -2.53 10.04 -10.83
N THR A 287 -2.35 10.40 -9.55
CA THR A 287 -1.01 10.56 -8.98
C THR A 287 -0.36 9.20 -8.77
N THR A 288 0.66 8.91 -9.57
CA THR A 288 1.37 7.63 -9.58
C THR A 288 2.73 7.66 -8.88
N THR A 289 3.09 8.79 -8.30
CA THR A 289 4.33 9.01 -7.56
C THR A 289 4.06 9.78 -6.28
N LEU A 290 4.92 9.60 -5.30
CA LEU A 290 4.90 10.31 -4.02
C LEU A 290 6.13 11.23 -3.95
N PRO A 291 5.96 12.55 -3.72
CA PRO A 291 7.09 13.44 -3.49
C PRO A 291 7.78 13.10 -2.17
N LEU A 292 9.05 12.75 -2.22
CA LEU A 292 9.87 12.38 -1.07
C LEU A 292 11.22 13.12 -1.10
N HIS A 293 11.99 12.98 -0.03
CA HIS A 293 13.30 13.60 0.10
C HIS A 293 14.39 12.56 -0.20
N SER A 294 15.46 12.96 -0.84
CA SER A 294 16.69 12.15 -0.96
C SER A 294 17.14 11.66 0.41
N LEU A 295 17.55 10.38 0.50
CA LEU A 295 18.10 9.83 1.73
C LEU A 295 19.43 10.53 2.06
N ARG A 296 19.72 10.72 3.35
CA ARG A 296 20.98 11.25 3.88
C ARG A 296 21.73 10.14 4.61
N ASP A 297 23.04 10.12 4.46
CA ASP A 297 23.89 9.14 5.15
C ASP A 297 23.62 9.16 6.66
N LYS A 298 23.39 7.95 7.22
CA LYS A 298 23.19 7.74 8.66
C LYS A 298 21.95 8.43 9.26
N GLU A 299 21.04 8.92 8.46
CA GLU A 299 19.75 9.47 8.89
C GLU A 299 18.65 8.46 8.59
N HIS A 300 17.92 8.04 9.61
CA HIS A 300 16.73 7.22 9.43
C HIS A 300 15.63 8.06 8.80
N TYR A 301 14.95 7.54 7.81
CA TYR A 301 13.86 8.23 7.13
C TYR A 301 12.56 7.43 7.22
N TYR A 302 11.57 7.97 7.94
CA TYR A 302 10.32 7.29 8.23
C TYR A 302 9.15 7.85 7.44
N LEU A 303 8.33 6.95 6.95
CA LEU A 303 7.03 7.24 6.34
C LEU A 303 5.92 6.73 7.25
N ALA A 304 4.77 7.43 7.22
CA ALA A 304 3.55 6.99 7.88
C ALA A 304 2.43 6.78 6.87
N VAL A 305 1.67 5.71 7.07
CA VAL A 305 0.43 5.40 6.36
C VAL A 305 -0.72 5.56 7.35
N PHE A 306 -1.66 6.43 7.04
CA PHE A 306 -2.77 6.78 7.92
C PHE A 306 -4.03 6.01 7.56
N LEU A 307 -4.99 5.98 8.50
CA LEU A 307 -6.31 5.38 8.35
C LEU A 307 -6.29 3.85 8.17
N VAL A 308 -5.30 3.18 8.73
CA VAL A 308 -5.10 1.73 8.57
C VAL A 308 -5.80 0.89 9.65
N GLY A 309 -6.57 1.50 10.58
CA GLY A 309 -7.19 0.81 11.70
C GLY A 309 -8.35 -0.13 11.34
N ALA A 310 -8.82 -0.12 10.08
CA ALA A 310 -9.90 -0.99 9.64
C ALA A 310 -9.37 -2.04 8.67
N TYR A 311 -9.50 -3.31 9.03
CA TYR A 311 -9.21 -4.51 8.23
C TYR A 311 -7.73 -4.81 7.94
N GLN A 312 -6.82 -3.85 8.01
CA GLN A 312 -5.46 -4.06 7.51
C GLN A 312 -4.70 -5.12 8.32
N GLU A 313 -4.54 -4.92 9.61
CA GLU A 313 -3.83 -5.87 10.48
C GLU A 313 -4.54 -7.23 10.55
N ILE A 314 -5.87 -7.25 10.72
CA ILE A 314 -6.64 -8.49 10.91
C ILE A 314 -6.77 -9.33 9.64
N LEU A 315 -6.63 -8.74 8.45
CA LEU A 315 -6.65 -9.42 7.16
C LEU A 315 -5.26 -9.57 6.55
N GLY A 316 -4.21 -9.22 7.31
CA GLY A 316 -2.84 -9.41 6.87
C GLY A 316 -2.57 -10.85 6.43
N ASP A 317 -1.80 -11.00 5.36
CA ASP A 317 -1.44 -12.30 4.78
C ASP A 317 0.07 -12.50 4.83
N MET A 318 0.46 -13.66 5.33
CA MET A 318 1.87 -14.02 5.49
C MET A 318 2.51 -14.32 4.13
N HIS A 319 3.26 -13.36 3.61
CA HIS A 319 4.04 -13.51 2.40
C HIS A 319 5.54 -13.42 2.69
N ASN A 320 6.35 -14.35 2.16
CA ASN A 320 7.78 -14.52 2.46
C ASN A 320 8.11 -14.68 3.95
N LEU A 321 7.17 -15.14 4.76
CA LEU A 321 7.32 -15.34 6.19
C LEU A 321 7.64 -14.06 6.99
N PHE A 322 7.15 -12.91 6.55
CA PHE A 322 7.06 -11.72 7.38
C PHE A 322 5.85 -11.82 8.30
N GLY A 323 6.07 -11.65 9.59
CA GLY A 323 5.02 -11.70 10.62
C GLY A 323 4.42 -10.34 10.95
N ASP A 324 3.70 -10.28 12.05
CA ASP A 324 3.14 -9.04 12.58
C ASP A 324 4.23 -8.05 12.97
N THR A 325 3.96 -6.76 12.77
CA THR A 325 4.88 -5.68 13.15
C THR A 325 4.79 -5.35 14.64
N ASN A 326 5.84 -4.74 15.18
CA ASN A 326 5.79 -4.13 16.51
C ASN A 326 4.62 -3.15 16.60
N ALA A 327 3.88 -3.17 17.71
CA ALA A 327 2.76 -2.27 17.93
C ALA A 327 2.92 -1.47 19.23
N VAL A 328 2.48 -0.21 19.18
CA VAL A 328 2.50 0.70 20.33
C VAL A 328 1.10 1.28 20.51
N HIS A 329 0.50 1.03 21.68
CA HIS A 329 -0.77 1.65 22.04
C HIS A 329 -0.50 3.01 22.70
N VAL A 330 -1.13 4.05 22.17
CA VAL A 330 -0.92 5.44 22.58
C VAL A 330 -2.26 6.10 22.87
N SER A 331 -2.41 6.66 24.07
CA SER A 331 -3.53 7.54 24.40
C SER A 331 -3.12 9.00 24.33
N VAL A 332 -3.96 9.83 23.71
CA VAL A 332 -3.73 11.27 23.57
C VAL A 332 -4.77 12.04 24.39
N ASN A 333 -4.32 13.05 25.11
CA ASN A 333 -5.17 13.95 25.91
C ASN A 333 -4.68 15.40 25.86
N SER A 334 -5.36 16.31 26.55
CA SER A 334 -5.00 17.74 26.56
C SER A 334 -3.61 18.07 27.14
N LYS A 335 -2.96 17.12 27.83
CA LYS A 335 -1.62 17.29 28.43
C LYS A 335 -0.51 16.65 27.60
N GLY A 336 -0.84 15.96 26.49
CA GLY A 336 0.09 15.26 25.64
C GLY A 336 -0.34 13.83 25.36
N TYR A 337 0.59 12.90 25.32
CA TYR A 337 0.34 11.49 25.06
C TYR A 337 0.91 10.59 26.17
N THR A 338 0.39 9.37 26.26
CA THR A 338 0.92 8.29 27.09
C THR A 338 1.08 7.04 26.23
N ILE A 339 2.16 6.30 26.46
CA ILE A 339 2.34 4.96 25.91
C ILE A 339 1.68 4.01 26.89
N ASP A 340 0.60 3.37 26.46
CA ASP A 340 -0.20 2.49 27.32
C ASP A 340 0.33 1.04 27.26
N GLN A 341 0.80 0.59 26.07
CA GLN A 341 1.31 -0.77 25.88
C GLN A 341 2.31 -0.81 24.72
N LEU A 342 3.33 -1.66 24.87
CA LEU A 342 4.24 -2.09 23.82
C LEU A 342 3.97 -3.57 23.53
N ILE A 343 3.86 -3.92 22.27
CA ILE A 343 3.65 -5.29 21.80
C ILE A 343 4.75 -5.59 20.80
N ASP A 344 5.57 -6.59 21.11
CA ASP A 344 6.62 -7.03 20.18
C ASP A 344 5.96 -7.73 18.99
N GLY A 345 6.49 -7.49 17.80
CA GLY A 345 6.11 -8.20 16.60
C GLY A 345 6.62 -9.63 16.58
N GLU A 346 6.22 -10.41 15.61
CA GLU A 346 6.53 -11.83 15.53
C GLU A 346 7.99 -12.09 15.21
N THR A 347 8.53 -13.10 15.90
CA THR A 347 9.86 -13.63 15.65
C THR A 347 9.86 -14.63 14.48
N VAL A 348 11.02 -14.86 13.87
CA VAL A 348 11.19 -15.89 12.83
C VAL A 348 10.74 -17.26 13.33
N ALA A 349 10.97 -17.58 14.61
CA ALA A 349 10.55 -18.85 15.21
C ALA A 349 9.02 -19.00 15.26
N GLU A 350 8.30 -17.95 15.62
CA GLU A 350 6.82 -17.95 15.66
C GLU A 350 6.23 -18.12 14.26
N VAL A 351 6.75 -17.40 13.28
CA VAL A 351 6.31 -17.51 11.89
C VAL A 351 6.60 -18.90 11.32
N LEU A 352 7.74 -19.50 11.66
CA LEU A 352 8.06 -20.88 11.27
C LEU A 352 7.08 -21.91 11.87
N ASP A 353 6.58 -21.68 13.09
CA ASP A 353 5.58 -22.56 13.70
C ASP A 353 4.26 -22.56 12.92
N TYR A 354 3.82 -21.43 12.35
CA TYR A 354 2.62 -21.37 11.48
C TYR A 354 2.76 -22.26 10.25
N VAL A 355 3.96 -22.36 9.68
CA VAL A 355 4.21 -23.21 8.51
C VAL A 355 4.75 -24.60 8.90
N GLN A 356 4.56 -24.99 10.16
CA GLN A 356 4.82 -26.34 10.71
C GLN A 356 6.29 -26.73 10.76
N TYR A 357 7.22 -25.79 10.77
CA TYR A 357 8.61 -26.01 11.12
C TYR A 357 8.81 -25.84 12.62
N ASN A 358 9.41 -26.84 13.27
CA ASN A 358 9.66 -26.76 14.71
C ASN A 358 11.04 -26.12 14.98
N PRO A 359 11.11 -24.88 15.54
CA PRO A 359 12.37 -24.17 15.75
C PRO A 359 13.36 -24.94 16.62
N LYS A 360 12.89 -25.63 17.68
CA LYS A 360 13.73 -26.43 18.57
C LYS A 360 14.37 -27.60 17.86
N LYS A 361 13.64 -28.22 16.90
CA LYS A 361 14.18 -29.32 16.09
C LYS A 361 15.27 -28.80 15.13
N LEU A 362 15.07 -27.63 14.53
CA LEU A 362 16.05 -26.99 13.65
C LEU A 362 17.37 -26.73 14.40
N VAL A 363 17.28 -26.11 15.59
CA VAL A 363 18.45 -25.86 16.45
C VAL A 363 19.19 -27.15 16.79
N ARG A 364 18.46 -28.21 17.23
CA ARG A 364 19.11 -29.50 17.57
C ARG A 364 19.80 -30.16 16.38
N THR A 365 19.19 -30.08 15.21
CA THR A 365 19.80 -30.60 13.98
C THR A 365 21.10 -29.89 13.69
N LEU A 366 21.09 -28.55 13.77
CA LEU A 366 22.29 -27.75 13.55
C LEU A 366 23.38 -28.01 14.60
N GLU A 367 23.03 -28.14 15.89
CA GLU A 367 23.94 -28.52 16.96
C GLU A 367 24.64 -29.84 16.65
N THR A 368 23.92 -30.80 16.09
CA THR A 368 24.48 -32.10 15.69
C THR A 368 25.48 -31.91 14.56
N TRP A 369 25.17 -31.14 13.53
CA TRP A 369 26.07 -30.87 12.40
C TRP A 369 27.32 -30.09 12.81
N VAL A 370 27.18 -29.07 13.66
CA VAL A 370 28.29 -28.30 14.20
C VAL A 370 29.21 -29.19 15.03
N THR A 371 28.63 -30.01 15.92
CA THR A 371 29.39 -30.97 16.74
C THR A 371 30.20 -31.94 15.89
N GLN A 372 29.59 -32.46 14.81
CA GLN A 372 30.28 -33.35 13.89
C GLN A 372 31.40 -32.63 13.14
N SER A 373 31.15 -31.40 12.68
CA SER A 373 32.19 -30.60 11.98
C SER A 373 33.40 -30.26 12.85
N VAL A 374 33.15 -29.97 14.14
CA VAL A 374 34.24 -29.77 15.11
C VAL A 374 35.06 -31.07 15.32
N LYS A 375 34.39 -32.25 15.48
CA LYS A 375 35.02 -33.53 15.62
C LYS A 375 35.90 -33.91 14.41
N GLU A 376 35.47 -33.52 13.24
CA GLU A 376 36.17 -33.76 11.97
C GLU A 376 37.28 -32.71 11.71
N GLY A 377 37.43 -31.72 12.57
CA GLY A 377 38.43 -30.66 12.44
C GLY A 377 38.16 -29.67 11.31
N ARG A 378 36.92 -29.62 10.83
CA ARG A 378 36.51 -28.67 9.76
C ARG A 378 36.35 -27.25 10.28
N ILE A 379 35.94 -27.10 11.53
CA ILE A 379 35.79 -25.82 12.23
C ILE A 379 36.32 -25.96 13.67
N SER A 380 36.73 -24.86 14.27
CA SER A 380 37.11 -24.80 15.70
C SER A 380 35.88 -24.84 16.62
N VAL A 381 36.10 -25.04 17.91
CA VAL A 381 35.04 -24.98 18.92
C VAL A 381 34.47 -23.57 19.03
N GLU A 382 35.32 -22.56 18.93
CA GLU A 382 34.96 -21.15 18.99
C GLU A 382 34.03 -20.76 17.81
N GLU A 383 34.43 -21.12 16.59
CA GLU A 383 33.62 -20.90 15.38
C GLU A 383 32.26 -21.63 15.47
N GLY A 384 32.24 -22.85 15.99
CA GLY A 384 31.03 -23.61 16.23
C GLY A 384 30.06 -22.93 17.23
N LYS A 385 30.60 -22.35 18.31
CA LYS A 385 29.78 -21.59 19.28
C LYS A 385 29.23 -20.31 18.68
N GLU A 386 30.06 -19.56 17.98
CA GLU A 386 29.66 -18.32 17.31
C GLU A 386 28.56 -18.58 16.30
N PHE A 387 28.73 -19.60 15.45
CA PHE A 387 27.72 -19.99 14.46
C PHE A 387 26.37 -20.36 15.08
N LEU A 388 26.38 -21.17 16.16
CA LEU A 388 25.14 -21.53 16.88
C LEU A 388 24.49 -20.33 17.58
N SER A 389 25.31 -19.41 18.11
CA SER A 389 24.82 -18.18 18.72
C SER A 389 24.10 -17.30 17.69
N ASN A 390 24.74 -17.06 16.55
CA ASN A 390 24.19 -16.25 15.46
C ASN A 390 22.91 -16.87 14.89
N TYR A 391 22.89 -18.21 14.69
CA TYR A 391 21.70 -18.89 14.23
C TYR A 391 20.52 -18.76 15.19
N ARG A 392 20.76 -18.90 16.51
CA ARG A 392 19.73 -18.73 17.53
C ARG A 392 19.24 -17.28 17.59
N SER A 393 20.15 -16.33 17.55
CA SER A 393 19.80 -14.90 17.51
C SER A 393 18.91 -14.57 16.33
N GLY A 394 19.26 -15.02 15.13
CA GLY A 394 18.40 -14.82 13.93
C GLY A 394 17.07 -15.55 14.01
N LEU A 395 17.05 -16.79 14.58
CA LEU A 395 15.80 -17.56 14.70
C LEU A 395 14.79 -16.93 15.66
N TYR A 396 15.28 -16.29 16.73
CA TYR A 396 14.42 -15.63 17.74
C TYR A 396 14.44 -14.09 17.57
N GLY A 397 14.99 -13.59 16.48
CA GLY A 397 14.93 -12.19 16.11
C GLY A 397 13.62 -11.83 15.42
N TYR A 398 13.39 -10.54 15.28
CA TYR A 398 12.26 -9.97 14.58
C TYR A 398 12.28 -10.34 13.08
N THR A 399 11.12 -10.37 12.42
CA THR A 399 11.04 -10.79 11.01
C THR A 399 11.42 -9.70 10.01
N TYR A 400 11.51 -8.45 10.45
CA TYR A 400 11.95 -7.31 9.64
C TYR A 400 13.37 -6.90 10.02
N LEU A 401 13.96 -5.96 9.28
CA LEU A 401 15.31 -5.45 9.56
C LEU A 401 15.29 -4.47 10.75
N GLU A 402 16.32 -4.57 11.63
CA GLU A 402 16.54 -3.71 12.78
C GLU A 402 17.80 -2.85 12.59
#